data_bf4ff1db2dcdffd27a72662a899cad65
#
_entry.id   bf4ff1db2dcdffd27a72662a899cad65
#
_cell.length_a   1.000
_cell.length_b   1.000
_cell.length_c   1.000
_cell.angle_alpha   90.00
_cell.angle_beta   90.00
_cell.angle_gamma   90.00
#
_symmetry.space_group_name_H-M   'P 1'
#
loop_
_entity.id
_entity.type
_entity.pdbx_description
1 polymer ?
#
loop_
_entity_poly.entity_id
_entity_poly.type
_entity_poly.pdbx_seq_one_letter_code
_entity_poly.pdbx_strand_id
1 'polypeptide(L)'
;MQETTMSLQAELQQLHDNDYQQATAYFPNLKQRLLDVDGEMPTQLWGMLVQAVDVIFPQLSVNIKRLWPEVPDRQRKMLYLLCIGIPSKHISVLLNTSPQNVFGHKKRIVQRLSGSETPSAHDEKQIFYKLRGEMAN
;
A
#
# COMPACT_ATOMS: atom_id res chain seq x y z
N MET A 1 22.04 0.75 1.80
CA MET A 1 21.07 -0.03 1.02
C MET A 1 20.73 -1.36 1.67
N GLN A 2 21.73 -2.22 1.90
CA GLN A 2 21.48 -3.53 2.52
C GLN A 2 20.90 -3.39 3.94
N GLU A 3 21.44 -2.44 4.72
CA GLU A 3 20.95 -2.21 6.08
C GLU A 3 19.48 -1.78 6.10
N THR A 4 19.08 -0.90 5.18
CA THR A 4 17.69 -0.46 5.08
C THR A 4 16.78 -1.64 4.72
N THR A 5 17.22 -2.48 3.76
CA THR A 5 16.46 -3.66 3.36
C THR A 5 16.33 -4.65 4.52
N MET A 6 17.41 -4.87 5.26
CA MET A 6 17.40 -5.77 6.43
C MET A 6 16.49 -5.23 7.54
N SER A 7 16.53 -3.90 7.78
CA SER A 7 15.64 -3.27 8.75
C SER A 7 14.18 -3.40 8.33
N LEU A 8 13.89 -3.23 7.04
CA LEU A 8 12.53 -3.40 6.52
C LEU A 8 12.08 -4.85 6.71
N GLN A 9 12.92 -5.82 6.39
CA GLN A 9 12.60 -7.24 6.56
C GLN A 9 12.28 -7.55 8.02
N ALA A 10 13.09 -7.03 8.94
CA ALA A 10 12.88 -7.24 10.38
C ALA A 10 11.55 -6.65 10.84
N GLU A 11 11.20 -5.43 10.38
CA GLU A 11 9.91 -4.80 10.70
C GLU A 11 8.73 -5.60 10.15
N LEU A 12 8.83 -6.08 8.91
CA LEU A 12 7.78 -6.89 8.31
C LEU A 12 7.58 -8.21 9.06
N GLN A 13 8.68 -8.85 9.48
CA GLN A 13 8.62 -10.08 10.26
C GLN A 13 7.97 -9.83 11.61
N GLN A 14 8.32 -8.71 12.25
CA GLN A 14 7.74 -8.31 13.53
C GLN A 14 6.23 -8.12 13.42
N LEU A 15 5.79 -7.44 12.35
CA LEU A 15 4.37 -7.23 12.10
C LEU A 15 3.63 -8.53 11.85
N HIS A 16 4.25 -9.43 11.12
CA HIS A 16 3.66 -10.74 10.81
C HIS A 16 3.50 -11.61 12.06
N ASP A 17 4.47 -11.55 12.98
CA ASP A 17 4.51 -12.42 14.15
C ASP A 17 3.68 -11.90 15.33
N ASN A 18 3.19 -10.66 15.27
CA ASN A 18 2.46 -10.04 16.38
C ASN A 18 0.96 -9.99 16.07
N ASP A 19 0.16 -9.75 17.14
CA ASP A 19 -1.27 -9.57 16.97
C ASP A 19 -1.59 -8.19 16.37
N TYR A 20 -2.86 -7.94 16.07
CA TYR A 20 -3.31 -6.71 15.44
C TYR A 20 -2.90 -5.46 16.23
N GLN A 21 -3.04 -5.48 17.54
CA GLN A 21 -2.70 -4.30 18.35
C GLN A 21 -1.22 -4.00 18.30
N GLN A 22 -0.38 -5.01 18.42
CA GLN A 22 1.07 -4.85 18.34
C GLN A 22 1.50 -4.44 16.94
N ALA A 23 0.92 -5.04 15.91
CA ALA A 23 1.21 -4.68 14.52
C ALA A 23 0.88 -3.22 14.25
N THR A 24 -0.26 -2.73 14.77
CA THR A 24 -0.65 -1.34 14.62
C THR A 24 0.36 -0.39 15.26
N ALA A 25 0.92 -0.79 16.40
CA ALA A 25 1.95 0.01 17.07
C ALA A 25 3.23 0.13 16.25
N TYR A 26 3.54 -0.86 15.43
CA TYR A 26 4.72 -0.82 14.55
C TYR A 26 4.48 -0.09 13.22
N PHE A 27 3.24 0.27 12.93
CA PHE A 27 2.88 0.87 11.63
C PHE A 27 3.70 2.12 11.27
N PRO A 28 3.92 3.09 12.18
CA PRO A 28 4.74 4.25 11.84
C PRO A 28 6.17 3.88 11.46
N ASN A 29 6.74 2.86 12.12
CA ASN A 29 8.08 2.37 11.82
C ASN A 29 8.14 1.72 10.43
N LEU A 30 7.11 0.93 10.07
CA LEU A 30 7.01 0.32 8.75
C LEU A 30 7.00 1.40 7.66
N LYS A 31 6.16 2.41 7.82
CA LYS A 31 6.09 3.51 6.86
C LYS A 31 7.44 4.18 6.68
N GLN A 32 8.13 4.48 7.80
CA GLN A 32 9.44 5.12 7.76
C GLN A 32 10.46 4.21 7.05
N ARG A 33 10.46 2.91 7.34
CA ARG A 33 11.39 1.97 6.68
C ARG A 33 11.17 1.94 5.17
N LEU A 34 9.92 1.96 4.72
CA LEU A 34 9.61 2.02 3.29
C LEU A 34 10.10 3.31 2.66
N LEU A 35 9.94 4.44 3.36
CA LEU A 35 10.41 5.73 2.88
C LEU A 35 11.95 5.79 2.80
N ASP A 36 12.65 4.99 3.60
CA ASP A 36 14.12 4.94 3.62
C ASP A 36 14.70 4.06 2.51
N VAL A 37 13.88 3.25 1.85
CA VAL A 37 14.35 2.43 0.70
C VAL A 37 14.60 3.37 -0.48
N ASP A 38 15.83 3.39 -1.00
CA ASP A 38 16.24 4.33 -2.04
C ASP A 38 16.31 3.72 -3.43
N GLY A 39 15.68 2.57 -3.64
CA GLY A 39 15.64 1.89 -4.92
C GLY A 39 14.46 0.95 -5.02
N GLU A 40 14.43 0.13 -6.07
CA GLU A 40 13.37 -0.85 -6.24
C GLU A 40 13.31 -1.81 -5.04
N MET A 41 12.10 -2.03 -4.53
CA MET A 41 11.92 -2.95 -3.42
C MET A 41 12.16 -4.39 -3.86
N PRO A 42 12.98 -5.16 -3.13
CA PRO A 42 13.24 -6.56 -3.50
C PRO A 42 11.96 -7.39 -3.60
N THR A 43 11.90 -8.27 -4.61
CA THR A 43 10.71 -9.07 -4.89
C THR A 43 10.25 -9.89 -3.69
N GLN A 44 11.19 -10.48 -2.96
CA GLN A 44 10.85 -11.32 -1.80
C GLN A 44 10.17 -10.54 -0.67
N LEU A 45 10.39 -9.23 -0.59
CA LEU A 45 9.78 -8.43 0.46
C LEU A 45 8.32 -8.06 0.16
N TRP A 46 7.88 -8.13 -1.10
CA TRP A 46 6.49 -7.81 -1.43
C TRP A 46 5.49 -8.74 -0.74
N GLY A 47 5.79 -10.06 -0.73
CA GLY A 47 4.92 -11.01 -0.03
C GLY A 47 4.82 -10.72 1.46
N MET A 48 5.96 -10.41 2.09
CA MET A 48 5.99 -10.06 3.51
C MET A 48 5.24 -8.77 3.79
N LEU A 49 5.38 -7.77 2.90
CA LEU A 49 4.68 -6.49 3.02
C LEU A 49 3.17 -6.69 2.95
N VAL A 50 2.69 -7.46 1.98
CA VAL A 50 1.25 -7.74 1.83
C VAL A 50 0.71 -8.39 3.10
N GLN A 51 1.41 -9.39 3.63
CA GLN A 51 1.00 -10.06 4.86
C GLN A 51 0.95 -9.12 6.05
N ALA A 52 1.97 -8.25 6.19
CA ALA A 52 2.03 -7.29 7.28
C ALA A 52 0.89 -6.26 7.19
N VAL A 53 0.62 -5.75 5.99
CA VAL A 53 -0.45 -4.78 5.79
C VAL A 53 -1.81 -5.42 6.05
N ASP A 54 -1.98 -6.70 5.69
CA ASP A 54 -3.23 -7.42 5.97
C ASP A 54 -3.47 -7.63 7.47
N VAL A 55 -2.41 -7.67 8.28
CA VAL A 55 -2.56 -7.68 9.74
C VAL A 55 -3.07 -6.33 10.25
N ILE A 56 -2.53 -5.22 9.70
CA ILE A 56 -2.93 -3.87 10.11
C ILE A 56 -4.31 -3.51 9.58
N PHE A 57 -4.60 -3.87 8.34
CA PHE A 57 -5.86 -3.59 7.67
C PHE A 57 -6.49 -4.89 7.18
N PRO A 58 -7.15 -5.67 8.07
CA PRO A 58 -7.64 -7.02 7.71
C PRO A 58 -8.65 -7.03 6.56
N GLN A 59 -9.33 -5.91 6.32
CA GLN A 59 -10.33 -5.84 5.25
C GLN A 59 -9.75 -5.44 3.90
N LEU A 60 -8.49 -5.00 3.85
CA LEU A 60 -7.92 -4.43 2.62
C LEU A 60 -7.92 -5.42 1.46
N SER A 61 -7.36 -6.60 1.67
CA SER A 61 -7.28 -7.63 0.63
C SER A 61 -8.68 -8.06 0.17
N VAL A 62 -9.60 -8.24 1.12
CA VAL A 62 -10.99 -8.61 0.84
C VAL A 62 -11.68 -7.54 0.01
N ASN A 63 -11.52 -6.28 0.38
CA ASN A 63 -12.16 -5.16 -0.30
C ASN A 63 -11.60 -4.98 -1.71
N ILE A 64 -10.30 -5.15 -1.90
CA ILE A 64 -9.69 -5.08 -3.23
C ILE A 64 -10.27 -6.19 -4.13
N LYS A 65 -10.33 -7.42 -3.64
CA LYS A 65 -10.90 -8.53 -4.40
C LYS A 65 -12.35 -8.30 -4.76
N ARG A 66 -13.13 -7.72 -3.84
CA ARG A 66 -14.55 -7.46 -4.09
C ARG A 66 -14.75 -6.36 -5.15
N LEU A 67 -13.96 -5.29 -5.06
CA LEU A 67 -14.12 -4.14 -5.95
C LEU A 67 -13.40 -4.30 -7.28
N TRP A 68 -12.32 -5.07 -7.29
CA TRP A 68 -11.51 -5.28 -8.49
C TRP A 68 -10.91 -6.68 -8.47
N PRO A 69 -11.71 -7.74 -8.80
CA PRO A 69 -11.23 -9.14 -8.70
C PRO A 69 -10.00 -9.43 -9.55
N GLU A 70 -9.87 -8.74 -10.69
CA GLU A 70 -8.80 -8.99 -11.65
C GLU A 70 -7.72 -7.91 -11.61
N VAL A 71 -7.53 -7.24 -10.45
CA VAL A 71 -6.54 -6.19 -10.31
C VAL A 71 -5.15 -6.70 -10.75
N PRO A 72 -4.48 -6.02 -11.70
CA PRO A 72 -3.12 -6.41 -12.07
C PRO A 72 -2.17 -6.26 -10.90
N ASP A 73 -1.13 -7.09 -10.86
CA ASP A 73 -0.18 -7.13 -9.76
C ASP A 73 0.43 -5.77 -9.44
N ARG A 74 0.80 -5.00 -10.47
CA ARG A 74 1.40 -3.69 -10.26
C ARG A 74 0.43 -2.71 -9.59
N GLN A 75 -0.83 -2.69 -10.03
CA GLN A 75 -1.84 -1.83 -9.42
C GLN A 75 -2.16 -2.27 -8.00
N ARG A 76 -2.14 -3.57 -7.73
CA ARG A 76 -2.34 -4.09 -6.37
C ARG A 76 -1.23 -3.61 -5.43
N LYS A 77 0.02 -3.67 -5.88
CA LYS A 77 1.15 -3.14 -5.11
C LYS A 77 1.00 -1.65 -4.83
N MET A 78 0.59 -0.89 -5.85
CA MET A 78 0.33 0.54 -5.68
C MET A 78 -0.79 0.79 -4.67
N LEU A 79 -1.87 0.01 -4.73
CA LEU A 79 -2.98 0.14 -3.78
C LEU A 79 -2.52 -0.07 -2.35
N TYR A 80 -1.71 -1.10 -2.10
CA TYR A 80 -1.17 -1.34 -0.75
C TYR A 80 -0.32 -0.16 -0.28
N LEU A 81 0.56 0.35 -1.14
CA LEU A 81 1.42 1.48 -0.77
C LEU A 81 0.62 2.76 -0.55
N LEU A 82 -0.37 3.02 -1.41
CA LEU A 82 -1.23 4.20 -1.25
C LEU A 82 -2.05 4.12 0.04
N CYS A 83 -2.55 2.94 0.37
CA CYS A 83 -3.36 2.76 1.58
C CYS A 83 -2.57 2.98 2.86
N ILE A 84 -1.27 2.68 2.87
CA ILE A 84 -0.43 2.94 4.03
C ILE A 84 0.19 4.33 4.01
N GLY A 85 -0.15 5.15 3.01
CA GLY A 85 0.22 6.56 2.99
C GLY A 85 1.59 6.88 2.39
N ILE A 86 2.12 6.00 1.54
CA ILE A 86 3.39 6.29 0.86
C ILE A 86 3.14 7.30 -0.27
N PRO A 87 3.90 8.41 -0.34
CA PRO A 87 3.71 9.39 -1.41
C PRO A 87 3.97 8.81 -2.79
N SER A 88 3.23 9.30 -3.78
CA SER A 88 3.34 8.81 -5.17
C SER A 88 4.77 8.87 -5.70
N LYS A 89 5.50 9.93 -5.37
CA LYS A 89 6.90 10.08 -5.78
C LYS A 89 7.75 8.92 -5.27
N HIS A 90 7.54 8.51 -4.02
CA HIS A 90 8.30 7.41 -3.44
C HIS A 90 7.82 6.05 -3.95
N ILE A 91 6.53 5.92 -4.26
CA ILE A 91 6.01 4.71 -4.90
C ILE A 91 6.75 4.46 -6.22
N SER A 92 7.04 5.51 -6.98
CA SER A 92 7.80 5.39 -8.23
C SER A 92 9.20 4.81 -7.99
N VAL A 93 9.83 5.15 -6.88
CA VAL A 93 11.14 4.59 -6.50
C VAL A 93 11.01 3.10 -6.18
N LEU A 94 10.06 2.74 -5.35
CA LEU A 94 9.86 1.36 -4.88
C LEU A 94 9.47 0.41 -6.03
N LEU A 95 8.73 0.90 -7.02
CA LEU A 95 8.28 0.11 -8.16
C LEU A 95 9.18 0.25 -9.38
N ASN A 96 10.25 1.04 -9.27
CA ASN A 96 11.19 1.30 -10.37
C ASN A 96 10.47 1.79 -11.63
N THR A 97 9.69 2.85 -11.47
CA THR A 97 8.93 3.46 -12.56
C THR A 97 8.98 4.98 -12.43
N SER A 98 8.43 5.72 -13.39
CA SER A 98 8.43 7.17 -13.33
C SER A 98 7.29 7.70 -12.45
N PRO A 99 7.45 8.90 -11.85
CA PRO A 99 6.35 9.53 -11.11
C PRO A 99 5.10 9.73 -11.96
N GLN A 100 5.28 10.05 -13.25
CA GLN A 100 4.16 10.24 -14.19
C GLN A 100 3.36 8.95 -14.35
N ASN A 101 4.05 7.81 -14.42
CA ASN A 101 3.37 6.50 -14.48
C ASN A 101 2.55 6.24 -13.23
N VAL A 102 3.10 6.56 -12.05
CA VAL A 102 2.37 6.39 -10.79
C VAL A 102 1.14 7.28 -10.76
N PHE A 103 1.26 8.56 -11.15
CA PHE A 103 0.12 9.46 -11.20
C PHE A 103 -0.96 8.97 -12.16
N GLY A 104 -0.56 8.48 -13.34
CA GLY A 104 -1.49 7.94 -14.33
C GLY A 104 -2.23 6.70 -13.81
N HIS A 105 -1.49 5.79 -13.19
CA HIS A 105 -2.09 4.59 -12.60
C HIS A 105 -3.01 4.93 -11.43
N LYS A 106 -2.58 5.82 -10.55
CA LYS A 106 -3.39 6.27 -9.41
C LYS A 106 -4.71 6.86 -9.89
N LYS A 107 -4.65 7.73 -10.89
CA LYS A 107 -5.86 8.33 -11.47
C LYS A 107 -6.81 7.26 -11.98
N ARG A 108 -6.31 6.29 -12.75
CA ARG A 108 -7.13 5.21 -13.29
C ARG A 108 -7.72 4.32 -12.20
N ILE A 109 -6.92 4.04 -11.15
CA ILE A 109 -7.38 3.27 -10.00
C ILE A 109 -8.55 3.97 -9.32
N VAL A 110 -8.40 5.27 -9.04
CA VAL A 110 -9.43 6.04 -8.38
C VAL A 110 -10.68 6.17 -9.26
N GLN A 111 -10.51 6.41 -10.56
CA GLN A 111 -11.63 6.45 -11.50
C GLN A 111 -12.41 5.13 -11.49
N ARG A 112 -11.69 4.01 -11.53
CA ARG A 112 -12.32 2.69 -11.54
C ARG A 112 -13.07 2.41 -10.24
N LEU A 113 -12.44 2.67 -9.10
CA LEU A 113 -13.02 2.32 -7.79
C LEU A 113 -14.14 3.27 -7.37
N SER A 114 -14.08 4.53 -7.80
CA SER A 114 -15.12 5.52 -7.48
C SER A 114 -16.27 5.50 -8.46
N GLY A 115 -16.07 4.96 -9.67
CA GLY A 115 -17.05 5.01 -10.73
C GLY A 115 -17.20 6.39 -11.37
N SER A 116 -16.29 7.33 -11.08
CA SER A 116 -16.30 8.68 -11.61
C SER A 116 -15.13 8.88 -12.57
N GLU A 117 -15.37 9.52 -13.72
CA GLU A 117 -14.30 9.87 -14.66
C GLU A 117 -13.43 11.03 -14.14
N THR A 118 -13.99 11.85 -13.25
CA THR A 118 -13.30 13.02 -12.70
C THR A 118 -13.42 13.04 -11.18
N PRO A 119 -12.81 12.04 -10.48
CA PRO A 119 -12.94 11.97 -9.04
C PRO A 119 -12.26 13.16 -8.37
N SER A 120 -12.92 13.70 -7.33
CA SER A 120 -12.36 14.75 -6.51
C SER A 120 -11.36 14.21 -5.51
N ALA A 121 -10.62 15.12 -4.83
CA ALA A 121 -9.74 14.73 -3.73
C ALA A 121 -10.53 14.04 -2.62
N HIS A 122 -11.78 14.49 -2.39
CA HIS A 122 -12.66 13.85 -1.42
C HIS A 122 -13.01 12.42 -1.84
N ASP A 123 -13.34 12.20 -3.12
CA ASP A 123 -13.64 10.87 -3.64
C ASP A 123 -12.45 9.93 -3.47
N GLU A 124 -11.25 10.40 -3.76
CA GLU A 124 -10.02 9.63 -3.59
C GLU A 124 -9.84 9.21 -2.13
N LYS A 125 -10.00 10.15 -1.20
CA LYS A 125 -9.87 9.89 0.22
C LYS A 125 -10.89 8.86 0.69
N GLN A 126 -12.13 8.97 0.24
CA GLN A 126 -13.19 8.02 0.58
C GLN A 126 -12.89 6.61 0.10
N ILE A 127 -12.34 6.48 -1.12
CA ILE A 127 -11.96 5.19 -1.67
C ILE A 127 -10.91 4.51 -0.77
N PHE A 128 -9.89 5.22 -0.35
CA PHE A 128 -8.84 4.62 0.49
C PHE A 128 -9.34 4.28 1.89
N TYR A 129 -10.18 5.12 2.49
CA TYR A 129 -10.83 4.77 3.76
C TYR A 129 -11.66 3.50 3.64
N LYS A 130 -12.45 3.40 2.58
CA LYS A 130 -13.29 2.24 2.32
C LYS A 130 -12.47 0.97 2.15
N LEU A 131 -11.36 1.05 1.38
CA LEU A 131 -10.49 -0.09 1.16
C LEU A 131 -9.88 -0.59 2.46
N ARG A 132 -9.46 0.32 3.35
CA ARG A 132 -8.90 -0.05 4.65
C ARG A 132 -9.94 -0.54 5.64
N GLY A 133 -11.22 -0.44 5.30
CA GLY A 133 -12.31 -0.81 6.22
C GLY A 133 -12.52 0.21 7.34
N GLU A 134 -12.06 1.44 7.16
CA GLU A 134 -12.18 2.50 8.16
C GLU A 134 -13.47 3.30 8.02
N MET A 135 -14.18 3.15 6.91
CA MET A 135 -15.45 3.82 6.70
C MET A 135 -16.57 3.04 7.34
N ALA A 136 -17.25 3.68 8.27
CA ALA A 136 -18.50 3.17 8.79
C ALA A 136 -19.60 3.55 7.78
N ASN A 137 -19.86 2.65 6.86
CA ASN A 137 -20.89 2.83 5.82
C ASN A 137 -20.63 3.99 4.88
#